data_65dd000503e21ed0d9d9fc274b8028d0
#
_entry.id   65dd000503e21ed0d9d9fc274b8028d0
#
_cell.length_a   1.000
_cell.length_b   1.000
_cell.length_c   1.000
_cell.angle_alpha   90.00
_cell.angle_beta   90.00
_cell.angle_gamma   90.00
#
_symmetry.space_group_name_H-M   'P 1'
#
loop_
_entity.id
_entity.type
_entity.pdbx_description
1 polymer ?
#
loop_
_entity_poly.entity_id
_entity_poly.type
_entity_poly.pdbx_seq_one_letter_code
_entity_poly.pdbx_strand_id
1 'polypeptide(L)'
;MLFRSQRLRQGSDLDGAARQLTFAFSAVALALHAIALYAILRIDGGLNLALSNSLSLVAWAVALLFLLALLYRPVNNLGIVIMPVAGLTVLAAWLWPGRAMILPAGTGIQSAHIVISVMAYGLLTLAVIQALLLLAQERQLRHRQMGGFLRALPPLETMEHLMFQLIGVGFVLLTLTMVSGVMFSEQLFGKPLRFTHHIVLSLLSWVVFAILLLGHWRFGWRGRTAVRWCLAGFAMLVLAYFGSKLVLEAVL
;
A
#
# COMPACT_ATOMS: atom_id res chain seq x y z
N MET A 1 -14.39 -5.79 44.35
CA MET A 1 -14.26 -6.53 43.08
C MET A 1 -15.20 -6.02 41.98
N LEU A 2 -16.44 -5.65 42.25
CA LEU A 2 -17.44 -5.17 41.27
C LEU A 2 -17.02 -3.91 40.48
N PHE A 3 -16.41 -2.92 41.12
CA PHE A 3 -15.95 -1.68 40.46
C PHE A 3 -14.83 -1.88 39.42
N ARG A 4 -13.99 -2.90 39.58
CA ARG A 4 -12.91 -3.20 38.65
C ARG A 4 -13.43 -3.88 37.36
N SER A 5 -14.46 -4.73 37.53
CA SER A 5 -15.12 -5.40 36.39
C SER A 5 -15.97 -4.44 35.55
N GLN A 6 -16.60 -3.44 36.17
CA GLN A 6 -17.36 -2.41 35.46
C GLN A 6 -16.46 -1.48 34.64
N ARG A 7 -15.28 -1.06 35.20
CA ARG A 7 -14.30 -0.25 34.43
C ARG A 7 -13.70 -1.01 33.27
N LEU A 8 -13.45 -2.32 33.40
CA LEU A 8 -12.96 -3.14 32.31
C LEU A 8 -13.99 -3.34 31.20
N ARG A 9 -15.28 -3.50 31.55
CA ARG A 9 -16.38 -3.55 30.57
C ARG A 9 -16.58 -2.22 29.86
N GLN A 10 -16.58 -1.09 30.56
CA GLN A 10 -16.68 0.23 29.94
C GLN A 10 -15.49 0.53 28.99
N GLY A 11 -14.26 0.11 29.34
CA GLY A 11 -13.10 0.21 28.46
C GLY A 11 -13.28 -0.60 27.18
N SER A 12 -13.76 -1.84 27.26
CA SER A 12 -14.00 -2.71 26.12
C SER A 12 -15.14 -2.20 25.21
N ASP A 13 -16.17 -1.59 25.78
CA ASP A 13 -17.31 -1.03 25.03
C ASP A 13 -16.91 0.25 24.28
N LEU A 14 -16.07 1.11 24.90
CA LEU A 14 -15.52 2.30 24.26
C LEU A 14 -14.58 1.95 23.11
N ASP A 15 -13.73 0.93 23.27
CA ASP A 15 -12.85 0.43 22.21
C ASP A 15 -13.65 -0.17 21.06
N GLY A 16 -14.75 -0.88 21.35
CA GLY A 16 -15.66 -1.41 20.36
C GLY A 16 -16.38 -0.32 19.57
N ALA A 17 -16.91 0.70 20.25
CA ALA A 17 -17.56 1.84 19.61
C ALA A 17 -16.58 2.65 18.75
N ALA A 18 -15.37 2.92 19.24
CA ALA A 18 -14.34 3.62 18.47
C ALA A 18 -13.97 2.86 17.20
N ARG A 19 -13.87 1.54 17.27
CA ARG A 19 -13.59 0.68 16.10
C ARG A 19 -14.72 0.74 15.08
N GLN A 20 -15.97 0.68 15.52
CA GLN A 20 -17.15 0.78 14.65
C GLN A 20 -17.22 2.13 13.95
N LEU A 21 -16.99 3.22 14.68
CA LEU A 21 -16.95 4.58 14.11
C LEU A 21 -15.81 4.70 13.08
N THR A 22 -14.60 4.24 13.42
CA THR A 22 -13.48 4.25 12.49
C THR A 22 -13.81 3.47 11.22
N PHE A 23 -14.41 2.30 11.34
CA PHE A 23 -14.84 1.49 10.19
C PHE A 23 -15.88 2.23 9.36
N ALA A 24 -16.93 2.78 9.97
CA ALA A 24 -18.01 3.48 9.27
C ALA A 24 -17.49 4.72 8.50
N PHE A 25 -16.70 5.58 9.16
CA PHE A 25 -16.11 6.75 8.52
C PHE A 25 -15.13 6.36 7.41
N SER A 26 -14.32 5.33 7.61
CA SER A 26 -13.40 4.83 6.59
C SER A 26 -14.12 4.23 5.39
N ALA A 27 -15.23 3.52 5.61
CA ALA A 27 -16.04 2.95 4.55
C ALA A 27 -16.72 4.05 3.71
N VAL A 28 -17.28 5.09 4.35
CA VAL A 28 -17.84 6.24 3.63
C VAL A 28 -16.76 6.98 2.84
N ALA A 29 -15.60 7.28 3.46
CA ALA A 29 -14.49 7.94 2.78
C ALA A 29 -14.01 7.12 1.59
N LEU A 30 -13.88 5.79 1.72
CA LEU A 30 -13.49 4.90 0.65
C LEU A 30 -14.51 4.87 -0.50
N ALA A 31 -15.81 4.89 -0.20
CA ALA A 31 -16.85 4.96 -1.21
C ALA A 31 -16.82 6.30 -1.98
N LEU A 32 -16.65 7.41 -1.29
CA LEU A 32 -16.51 8.73 -1.91
C LEU A 32 -15.24 8.80 -2.76
N HIS A 33 -14.12 8.24 -2.29
CA HIS A 33 -12.88 8.14 -3.06
C HIS A 33 -13.07 7.28 -4.32
N ALA A 34 -13.80 6.16 -4.25
CA ALA A 34 -14.10 5.32 -5.40
C ALA A 34 -14.94 6.07 -6.45
N ILE A 35 -15.94 6.86 -6.02
CA ILE A 35 -16.75 7.70 -6.92
C ILE A 35 -15.88 8.75 -7.61
N ALA A 36 -15.01 9.43 -6.86
CA ALA A 36 -14.08 10.41 -7.42
C ALA A 36 -13.11 9.77 -8.42
N LEU A 37 -12.53 8.60 -8.08
CA LEU A 37 -11.67 7.84 -8.99
C LEU A 37 -12.40 7.42 -10.26
N TYR A 38 -13.63 6.95 -10.15
CA TYR A 38 -14.44 6.57 -11.30
C TYR A 38 -14.63 7.74 -12.28
N ALA A 39 -14.92 8.94 -11.74
CA ALA A 39 -15.11 10.15 -12.54
C ALA A 39 -13.79 10.62 -13.21
N ILE A 40 -12.64 10.48 -12.52
CA ILE A 40 -11.34 10.95 -13.00
C ILE A 40 -10.68 9.95 -13.95
N LEU A 41 -10.82 8.63 -13.67
CA LEU A 41 -10.18 7.59 -14.47
C LEU A 41 -10.88 7.34 -15.80
N ARG A 42 -12.20 7.49 -15.88
CA ARG A 42 -12.96 7.24 -17.11
C ARG A 42 -12.93 8.44 -18.02
N ILE A 43 -12.40 8.21 -19.23
CA ILE A 43 -12.44 9.18 -20.33
C ILE A 43 -12.83 8.46 -21.61
N ASP A 44 -13.23 9.23 -22.61
CA ASP A 44 -13.56 8.69 -23.94
C ASP A 44 -12.34 7.95 -24.51
N GLY A 45 -12.54 6.65 -24.78
CA GLY A 45 -11.51 5.79 -25.36
C GLY A 45 -10.73 4.93 -24.37
N GLY A 46 -10.91 5.05 -23.04
CA GLY A 46 -10.22 4.18 -22.08
C GLY A 46 -10.08 4.71 -20.66
N LEU A 47 -8.96 4.36 -20.02
CA LEU A 47 -8.62 4.79 -18.66
C LEU A 47 -7.48 5.81 -18.67
N ASN A 48 -7.65 6.92 -17.97
CA ASN A 48 -6.58 7.90 -17.79
C ASN A 48 -5.71 7.49 -16.58
N LEU A 49 -4.57 6.89 -16.86
CA LEU A 49 -3.57 6.50 -15.85
C LEU A 49 -2.43 7.53 -15.72
N ALA A 50 -2.73 8.83 -15.74
CA ALA A 50 -1.76 9.87 -15.36
C ALA A 50 -1.13 9.59 -13.98
N LEU A 51 0.00 10.24 -13.68
CA LEU A 51 0.74 10.00 -12.43
C LEU A 51 -0.14 10.20 -11.19
N SER A 52 -0.84 11.33 -11.10
CA SER A 52 -1.74 11.68 -9.99
C SER A 52 -2.88 10.68 -9.83
N ASN A 53 -3.50 10.25 -10.94
CA ASN A 53 -4.59 9.27 -10.97
C ASN A 53 -4.11 7.89 -10.50
N SER A 54 -2.91 7.48 -10.94
CA SER A 54 -2.30 6.22 -10.50
C SER A 54 -1.93 6.23 -9.02
N LEU A 55 -1.43 7.35 -8.50
CA LEU A 55 -1.18 7.53 -7.07
C LEU A 55 -2.47 7.43 -6.26
N SER A 56 -3.54 8.10 -6.72
CA SER A 56 -4.85 8.04 -6.08
C SER A 56 -5.45 6.63 -6.11
N LEU A 57 -5.29 5.90 -7.22
CA LEU A 57 -5.74 4.51 -7.35
C LEU A 57 -5.00 3.58 -6.36
N VAL A 58 -3.69 3.71 -6.22
CA VAL A 58 -2.91 2.95 -5.24
C VAL A 58 -3.32 3.33 -3.81
N ALA A 59 -3.50 4.62 -3.52
CA ALA A 59 -3.93 5.07 -2.20
C ALA A 59 -5.34 4.56 -1.84
N TRP A 60 -6.24 4.49 -2.80
CA TRP A 60 -7.55 3.85 -2.64
C TRP A 60 -7.42 2.37 -2.30
N ALA A 61 -6.55 1.64 -3.02
CA ALA A 61 -6.30 0.23 -2.73
C ALA A 61 -5.70 0.02 -1.33
N VAL A 62 -4.77 0.88 -0.89
CA VAL A 62 -4.22 0.89 0.48
C VAL A 62 -5.34 1.10 1.50
N ALA A 63 -6.23 2.07 1.27
CA ALA A 63 -7.36 2.34 2.16
C ALA A 63 -8.38 1.18 2.18
N LEU A 64 -8.63 0.53 1.04
CA LEU A 64 -9.46 -0.68 0.96
C LEU A 64 -8.85 -1.83 1.77
N LEU A 65 -7.57 -2.11 1.58
CA LEU A 65 -6.86 -3.17 2.31
C LEU A 65 -6.81 -2.87 3.83
N PHE A 66 -6.64 -1.60 4.20
CA PHE A 66 -6.76 -1.16 5.59
C PHE A 66 -8.16 -1.44 6.16
N LEU A 67 -9.22 -1.08 5.42
CA LEU A 67 -10.59 -1.33 5.84
C LEU A 67 -10.87 -2.83 6.02
N LEU A 68 -10.38 -3.67 5.11
CA LEU A 68 -10.46 -5.12 5.24
C LEU A 68 -9.66 -5.62 6.45
N ALA A 69 -8.47 -5.08 6.71
CA ALA A 69 -7.67 -5.43 7.88
C ALA A 69 -8.38 -5.07 9.20
N LEU A 70 -9.14 -3.98 9.25
CA LEU A 70 -9.95 -3.59 10.42
C LEU A 70 -10.99 -4.63 10.82
N LEU A 71 -11.46 -5.46 9.89
CA LEU A 71 -12.42 -6.53 10.18
C LEU A 71 -11.81 -7.62 11.05
N TYR A 72 -10.52 -7.90 10.87
CA TYR A 72 -9.83 -9.04 11.48
C TYR A 72 -8.81 -8.64 12.55
N ARG A 73 -8.30 -7.41 12.52
CA ARG A 73 -7.20 -6.93 13.37
C ARG A 73 -7.49 -5.56 13.95
N PRO A 74 -7.09 -5.27 15.19
CA PRO A 74 -7.24 -3.95 15.81
C PRO A 74 -6.15 -2.98 15.30
N VAL A 75 -6.23 -2.58 14.02
CA VAL A 75 -5.25 -1.71 13.35
C VAL A 75 -5.74 -0.27 13.21
N ASN A 76 -6.66 0.19 14.06
CA ASN A 76 -7.27 1.54 14.01
C ASN A 76 -6.24 2.66 13.85
N ASN A 77 -5.09 2.51 14.48
CA ASN A 77 -4.03 3.52 14.48
C ASN A 77 -3.41 3.77 13.09
N LEU A 78 -3.45 2.79 12.18
CA LEU A 78 -2.98 2.97 10.80
C LEU A 78 -3.84 3.96 10.03
N GLY A 79 -5.13 4.05 10.36
CA GLY A 79 -6.08 4.97 9.72
C GLY A 79 -5.69 6.44 9.84
N ILE A 80 -4.99 6.82 10.94
CA ILE A 80 -4.51 8.19 11.17
C ILE A 80 -3.52 8.63 10.08
N VAL A 81 -2.76 7.69 9.51
CA VAL A 81 -1.82 7.97 8.41
C VAL A 81 -2.48 7.72 7.05
N ILE A 82 -3.17 6.60 6.90
CA ILE A 82 -3.70 6.13 5.61
C ILE A 82 -4.79 7.05 5.09
N MET A 83 -5.76 7.45 5.95
CA MET A 83 -6.91 8.23 5.49
C MET A 83 -6.55 9.65 5.03
N PRO A 84 -5.72 10.44 5.76
CA PRO A 84 -5.28 11.74 5.26
C PRO A 84 -4.47 11.63 3.97
N VAL A 85 -3.56 10.65 3.86
CA VAL A 85 -2.76 10.44 2.64
C VAL A 85 -3.67 10.10 1.46
N ALA A 86 -4.66 9.20 1.64
CA ALA A 86 -5.62 8.89 0.60
C ALA A 86 -6.42 10.14 0.16
N GLY A 87 -6.88 10.96 1.11
CA GLY A 87 -7.57 12.22 0.81
C GLY A 87 -6.68 13.21 0.02
N LEU A 88 -5.42 13.36 0.42
CA LEU A 88 -4.46 14.21 -0.29
C LEU A 88 -4.21 13.75 -1.73
N THR A 89 -4.18 12.45 -2.00
CA THR A 89 -4.01 11.93 -3.37
C THR A 89 -5.23 12.20 -4.25
N VAL A 90 -6.45 12.18 -3.71
CA VAL A 90 -7.66 12.60 -4.44
C VAL A 90 -7.60 14.08 -4.79
N LEU A 91 -7.25 14.90 -3.81
CA LEU A 91 -7.10 16.35 -4.02
C LEU A 91 -6.00 16.64 -5.06
N ALA A 92 -4.88 15.94 -4.99
CA ALA A 92 -3.80 16.06 -5.97
C ALA A 92 -4.28 15.66 -7.38
N ALA A 93 -5.03 14.56 -7.52
CA ALA A 93 -5.55 14.12 -8.80
C ALA A 93 -6.58 15.13 -9.38
N TRP A 94 -7.31 15.83 -8.53
CA TRP A 94 -8.27 16.85 -8.94
C TRP A 94 -7.60 18.19 -9.30
N LEU A 95 -6.60 18.62 -8.52
CA LEU A 95 -5.89 19.89 -8.74
C LEU A 95 -4.85 19.82 -9.86
N TRP A 96 -4.20 18.65 -10.03
CA TRP A 96 -3.20 18.37 -11.04
C TRP A 96 -3.55 17.07 -11.79
N PRO A 97 -4.50 17.11 -12.72
CA PRO A 97 -4.96 15.91 -13.42
C PRO A 97 -3.87 15.23 -14.28
N GLY A 98 -2.70 15.86 -14.41
CA GLY A 98 -1.59 15.34 -15.21
C GLY A 98 -1.91 15.33 -16.71
N ARG A 99 -0.92 14.95 -17.52
CA ARG A 99 -1.16 14.70 -18.94
C ARG A 99 -1.90 13.38 -19.13
N ALA A 100 -2.95 13.39 -19.91
CA ALA A 100 -3.78 12.21 -20.13
C ALA A 100 -2.94 11.06 -20.73
N MET A 101 -2.73 10.01 -19.94
CA MET A 101 -2.10 8.77 -20.36
C MET A 101 -3.20 7.73 -20.56
N ILE A 102 -3.78 7.74 -21.77
CA ILE A 102 -4.94 6.92 -22.09
C ILE A 102 -4.48 5.47 -22.30
N LEU A 103 -4.97 4.58 -21.47
CA LEU A 103 -4.92 3.15 -21.71
C LEU A 103 -6.22 2.74 -22.41
N PRO A 104 -6.17 2.29 -23.66
CA PRO A 104 -7.37 1.87 -24.39
C PRO A 104 -8.15 0.82 -23.61
N ALA A 105 -9.46 0.75 -23.83
CA ALA A 105 -10.32 -0.28 -23.22
C ALA A 105 -9.74 -1.66 -23.54
N GLY A 106 -9.23 -2.33 -22.50
CA GLY A 106 -8.43 -3.53 -22.65
C GLY A 106 -9.24 -4.82 -22.54
N THR A 107 -8.55 -5.91 -22.80
CA THR A 107 -9.07 -7.27 -22.57
C THR A 107 -9.21 -7.56 -21.08
N GLY A 108 -9.93 -8.63 -20.70
CA GLY A 108 -10.02 -9.10 -19.32
C GLY A 108 -8.66 -9.38 -18.67
N ILE A 109 -7.67 -9.84 -19.47
CA ILE A 109 -6.28 -10.08 -19.03
C ILE A 109 -5.62 -8.76 -18.60
N GLN A 110 -5.80 -7.69 -19.35
CA GLN A 110 -5.24 -6.38 -19.01
C GLN A 110 -5.85 -5.83 -17.71
N SER A 111 -7.17 -5.95 -17.55
CA SER A 111 -7.86 -5.54 -16.33
C SER A 111 -7.37 -6.36 -15.12
N ALA A 112 -7.21 -7.67 -15.26
CA ALA A 112 -6.68 -8.53 -14.21
C ALA A 112 -5.25 -8.15 -13.82
N HIS A 113 -4.36 -7.91 -14.80
CA HIS A 113 -2.99 -7.44 -14.55
C HIS A 113 -2.96 -6.12 -13.75
N ILE A 114 -3.80 -5.15 -14.12
CA ILE A 114 -3.89 -3.86 -13.42
C ILE A 114 -4.34 -4.09 -11.96
N VAL A 115 -5.40 -4.86 -11.74
CA VAL A 115 -5.93 -5.13 -10.39
C VAL A 115 -4.87 -5.82 -9.53
N ILE A 116 -4.22 -6.88 -10.03
CA ILE A 116 -3.17 -7.60 -9.31
C ILE A 116 -2.00 -6.66 -8.97
N SER A 117 -1.58 -5.83 -9.92
CA SER A 117 -0.50 -4.85 -9.72
C SER A 117 -0.85 -3.83 -8.66
N VAL A 118 -2.05 -3.24 -8.71
CA VAL A 118 -2.52 -2.25 -7.74
C VAL A 118 -2.63 -2.88 -6.34
N MET A 119 -3.10 -4.12 -6.23
CA MET A 119 -3.15 -4.84 -4.95
C MET A 119 -1.75 -5.15 -4.41
N ALA A 120 -0.80 -5.56 -5.27
CA ALA A 120 0.60 -5.76 -4.90
C ALA A 120 1.23 -4.48 -4.33
N TYR A 121 1.09 -3.36 -5.06
CA TYR A 121 1.54 -2.05 -4.60
C TYR A 121 0.89 -1.64 -3.27
N GLY A 122 -0.42 -1.85 -3.13
CA GLY A 122 -1.17 -1.55 -1.92
C GLY A 122 -0.65 -2.31 -0.70
N LEU A 123 -0.45 -3.63 -0.81
CA LEU A 123 0.09 -4.46 0.28
C LEU A 123 1.53 -4.08 0.65
N LEU A 124 2.38 -3.84 -0.35
CA LEU A 124 3.76 -3.43 -0.10
C LEU A 124 3.83 -2.02 0.48
N THR A 125 2.92 -1.11 0.11
CA THR A 125 2.78 0.20 0.75
C THR A 125 2.38 0.07 2.22
N LEU A 126 1.40 -0.78 2.54
CA LEU A 126 1.03 -1.07 3.92
C LEU A 126 2.19 -1.66 4.72
N ALA A 127 2.98 -2.55 4.11
CA ALA A 127 4.18 -3.10 4.73
C ALA A 127 5.22 -2.02 5.07
N VAL A 128 5.41 -1.05 4.18
CA VAL A 128 6.30 0.11 4.41
C VAL A 128 5.77 1.01 5.52
N ILE A 129 4.48 1.33 5.54
CA ILE A 129 3.88 2.11 6.64
C ILE A 129 4.11 1.39 7.96
N GLN A 130 3.88 0.08 7.99
CA GLN A 130 4.11 -0.76 9.16
C GLN A 130 5.59 -0.77 9.57
N ALA A 131 6.52 -0.86 8.61
CA ALA A 131 7.96 -0.80 8.84
C ALA A 131 8.41 0.54 9.45
N LEU A 132 7.86 1.66 8.96
CA LEU A 132 8.16 2.99 9.48
C LEU A 132 7.62 3.19 10.90
N LEU A 133 6.40 2.70 11.18
CA LEU A 133 5.83 2.73 12.52
C LEU A 133 6.63 1.87 13.51
N LEU A 134 7.07 0.69 13.08
CA LEU A 134 7.95 -0.19 13.85
C LEU A 134 9.25 0.54 14.21
N LEU A 135 9.88 1.20 13.22
CA LEU A 135 11.11 1.96 13.44
C LEU A 135 10.91 3.13 14.39
N ALA A 136 9.79 3.86 14.27
CA ALA A 136 9.44 4.97 15.15
C ALA A 136 9.21 4.49 16.59
N GLN A 137 8.48 3.40 16.77
CA GLN A 137 8.24 2.80 18.09
C GLN A 137 9.54 2.29 18.72
N GLU A 138 10.40 1.60 17.95
CA GLU A 138 11.72 1.15 18.45
C GLU A 138 12.59 2.31 18.94
N ARG A 139 12.60 3.43 18.19
CA ARG A 139 13.35 4.64 18.57
C ARG A 139 12.84 5.21 19.90
N GLN A 140 11.53 5.35 20.09
CA GLN A 140 10.96 5.89 21.34
C GLN A 140 11.23 4.98 22.56
N LEU A 141 11.13 3.66 22.36
CA LEU A 141 11.48 2.69 23.41
C LEU A 141 12.92 2.86 23.86
N ARG A 142 13.88 3.03 22.94
CA ARG A 142 15.30 3.25 23.27
C ARG A 142 15.54 4.55 24.03
N HIS A 143 14.79 5.61 23.74
CA HIS A 143 14.91 6.89 24.43
C HIS A 143 14.07 6.99 25.71
N ARG A 144 13.39 5.90 26.12
CA ARG A 144 12.49 5.86 27.29
C ARG A 144 11.41 6.96 27.27
N GLN A 145 11.07 7.50 26.11
CA GLN A 145 10.09 8.56 25.91
C GLN A 145 8.81 7.97 25.28
N MET A 146 8.11 7.13 26.02
CA MET A 146 6.84 6.57 25.58
C MET A 146 5.73 7.62 25.72
N GLY A 147 5.44 8.36 24.64
CA GLY A 147 4.39 9.38 24.62
C GLY A 147 3.51 9.33 23.38
N GLY A 148 2.34 9.92 23.48
CA GLY A 148 1.43 10.16 22.35
C GLY A 148 0.91 8.89 21.68
N PHE A 149 0.69 9.00 20.37
CA PHE A 149 0.13 7.97 19.48
C PHE A 149 0.90 6.62 19.52
N LEU A 150 2.22 6.65 19.62
CA LEU A 150 3.05 5.44 19.59
C LEU A 150 2.88 4.55 20.81
N ARG A 151 2.35 5.09 21.94
CA ARG A 151 2.01 4.31 23.13
C ARG A 151 0.81 3.37 22.91
N ALA A 152 -0.06 3.72 21.98
CA ALA A 152 -1.25 2.95 21.64
C ALA A 152 -1.00 1.88 20.56
N LEU A 153 0.23 1.76 20.04
CA LEU A 153 0.59 0.75 19.04
C LEU A 153 0.71 -0.65 19.69
N PRO A 154 0.42 -1.72 18.94
CA PRO A 154 0.64 -3.08 19.37
C PRO A 154 2.13 -3.36 19.72
N PRO A 155 2.43 -4.46 20.42
CA PRO A 155 3.80 -4.89 20.68
C PRO A 155 4.62 -5.01 19.38
N LEU A 156 5.92 -4.68 19.43
CA LEU A 156 6.84 -4.70 18.27
C LEU A 156 6.80 -6.04 17.52
N GLU A 157 6.71 -7.14 18.23
CA GLU A 157 6.66 -8.49 17.63
C GLU A 157 5.39 -8.68 16.76
N THR A 158 4.25 -8.22 17.25
CA THR A 158 2.99 -8.27 16.49
C THR A 158 3.06 -7.41 15.24
N MET A 159 3.65 -6.22 15.36
CA MET A 159 3.83 -5.30 14.23
C MET A 159 4.78 -5.86 13.18
N GLU A 160 5.87 -6.49 13.62
CA GLU A 160 6.84 -7.14 12.74
C GLU A 160 6.22 -8.34 12.01
N HIS A 161 5.47 -9.17 12.73
CA HIS A 161 4.77 -10.31 12.13
C HIS A 161 3.77 -9.86 11.04
N LEU A 162 2.99 -8.82 11.32
CA LEU A 162 2.08 -8.23 10.34
C LEU A 162 2.83 -7.68 9.11
N MET A 163 3.95 -6.99 9.32
CA MET A 163 4.79 -6.48 8.23
C MET A 163 5.23 -7.62 7.31
N PHE A 164 5.74 -8.73 7.84
CA PHE A 164 6.16 -9.87 7.04
C PHE A 164 5.01 -10.59 6.34
N GLN A 165 3.83 -10.66 6.95
CA GLN A 165 2.62 -11.18 6.29
C GLN A 165 2.26 -10.32 5.07
N LEU A 166 2.26 -8.99 5.22
CA LEU A 166 1.98 -8.05 4.13
C LEU A 166 3.02 -8.17 3.00
N ILE A 167 4.32 -8.26 3.36
CA ILE A 167 5.39 -8.47 2.38
C ILE A 167 5.20 -9.81 1.65
N GLY A 168 4.90 -10.90 2.36
CA GLY A 168 4.73 -12.22 1.77
C GLY A 168 3.60 -12.26 0.73
N VAL A 169 2.41 -11.77 1.09
CA VAL A 169 1.27 -11.71 0.17
C VAL A 169 1.55 -10.71 -0.96
N GLY A 170 2.12 -9.54 -0.65
CA GLY A 170 2.51 -8.54 -1.64
C GLY A 170 3.53 -9.07 -2.65
N PHE A 171 4.50 -9.87 -2.18
CA PHE A 171 5.51 -10.52 -3.02
C PHE A 171 4.91 -11.56 -3.98
N VAL A 172 3.94 -12.35 -3.51
CA VAL A 172 3.22 -13.29 -4.38
C VAL A 172 2.48 -12.54 -5.49
N LEU A 173 1.75 -11.46 -5.15
CA LEU A 173 1.07 -10.65 -6.14
C LEU A 173 2.04 -9.93 -7.08
N LEU A 174 3.18 -9.44 -6.58
CA LEU A 174 4.24 -8.86 -7.40
C LEU A 174 4.80 -9.89 -8.39
N THR A 175 5.00 -11.13 -7.95
CA THR A 175 5.42 -12.23 -8.83
C THR A 175 4.38 -12.50 -9.93
N LEU A 176 3.09 -12.55 -9.58
CA LEU A 176 2.02 -12.70 -10.55
C LEU A 176 1.95 -11.53 -11.54
N THR A 177 2.16 -10.30 -11.06
CA THR A 177 2.27 -9.10 -11.90
C THR A 177 3.41 -9.23 -12.90
N MET A 178 4.59 -9.68 -12.45
CA MET A 178 5.76 -9.84 -13.33
C MET A 178 5.55 -10.95 -14.36
N VAL A 179 5.04 -12.11 -13.92
CA VAL A 179 4.75 -13.24 -14.80
C VAL A 179 3.71 -12.84 -15.85
N SER A 180 2.60 -12.23 -15.45
CA SER A 180 1.58 -11.77 -16.41
C SER A 180 2.11 -10.68 -17.34
N GLY A 181 2.95 -9.78 -16.87
CA GLY A 181 3.60 -8.75 -17.68
C GLY A 181 4.52 -9.32 -18.76
N VAL A 182 5.26 -10.38 -18.45
CA VAL A 182 6.15 -11.08 -19.40
C VAL A 182 5.32 -11.93 -20.39
N MET A 183 4.41 -12.75 -19.88
CA MET A 183 3.65 -13.70 -20.71
C MET A 183 2.71 -13.00 -21.70
N PHE A 184 2.14 -11.87 -21.29
CA PHE A 184 1.12 -11.16 -22.07
C PHE A 184 1.57 -9.78 -22.56
N SER A 185 2.89 -9.56 -22.69
CA SER A 185 3.46 -8.25 -23.04
C SER A 185 2.88 -7.67 -24.33
N GLU A 186 2.71 -8.47 -25.37
CA GLU A 186 2.13 -8.05 -26.64
C GLU A 186 0.64 -7.71 -26.51
N GLN A 187 -0.11 -8.50 -25.75
CA GLN A 187 -1.55 -8.29 -25.50
C GLN A 187 -1.81 -7.12 -24.55
N LEU A 188 -0.90 -6.90 -23.58
CA LEU A 188 -1.02 -5.84 -22.57
C LEU A 188 -0.55 -4.48 -23.12
N PHE A 189 0.53 -4.46 -23.90
CA PHE A 189 1.22 -3.24 -24.29
C PHE A 189 1.31 -3.04 -25.81
N GLY A 190 0.81 -4.00 -26.63
CA GLY A 190 0.87 -3.96 -28.09
C GLY A 190 2.29 -4.01 -28.67
N LYS A 191 3.29 -4.35 -27.87
CA LYS A 191 4.71 -4.39 -28.24
C LYS A 191 5.40 -5.60 -27.58
N PRO A 192 6.39 -6.21 -28.27
CA PRO A 192 7.18 -7.27 -27.67
C PRO A 192 7.95 -6.75 -26.45
N LEU A 193 8.28 -7.66 -25.53
CA LEU A 193 9.00 -7.34 -24.30
C LEU A 193 10.31 -6.61 -24.61
N ARG A 194 10.42 -5.37 -24.16
CA ARG A 194 11.66 -4.59 -24.22
C ARG A 194 12.17 -4.38 -22.81
N PHE A 195 13.44 -4.65 -22.56
CA PHE A 195 14.09 -4.37 -21.28
C PHE A 195 14.21 -2.85 -21.08
N THR A 196 13.16 -2.26 -20.53
CA THR A 196 13.14 -0.86 -20.13
C THR A 196 13.61 -0.73 -18.68
N HIS A 197 14.05 0.47 -18.28
CA HIS A 197 14.42 0.76 -16.89
C HIS A 197 13.30 0.39 -15.89
N HIS A 198 12.03 0.51 -16.29
CA HIS A 198 10.88 0.06 -15.50
C HIS A 198 10.95 -1.44 -15.18
N ILE A 199 11.19 -2.31 -16.16
CA ILE A 199 11.27 -3.76 -15.97
C ILE A 199 12.50 -4.13 -15.13
N VAL A 200 13.66 -3.50 -15.38
CA VAL A 200 14.89 -3.74 -14.62
C VAL A 200 14.70 -3.37 -13.15
N LEU A 201 14.15 -2.20 -12.85
CA LEU A 201 13.89 -1.76 -11.47
C LEU A 201 12.85 -2.62 -10.76
N SER A 202 11.79 -3.06 -11.47
CA SER A 202 10.79 -3.99 -10.92
C SER A 202 11.42 -5.34 -10.58
N LEU A 203 12.30 -5.87 -11.45
CA LEU A 203 13.02 -7.12 -11.20
C LEU A 203 13.98 -6.98 -10.01
N LEU A 204 14.71 -5.87 -9.91
CA LEU A 204 15.58 -5.59 -8.77
C LEU A 204 14.78 -5.50 -7.47
N SER A 205 13.64 -4.81 -7.48
CA SER A 205 12.72 -4.78 -6.34
C SER A 205 12.26 -6.18 -5.94
N TRP A 206 11.87 -7.00 -6.89
CA TRP A 206 11.47 -8.39 -6.66
C TRP A 206 12.60 -9.20 -6.01
N VAL A 207 13.83 -9.09 -6.52
CA VAL A 207 15.01 -9.76 -5.95
C VAL A 207 15.26 -9.29 -4.50
N VAL A 208 15.14 -7.98 -4.22
CA VAL A 208 15.32 -7.43 -2.87
C VAL A 208 14.27 -7.99 -1.90
N PHE A 209 13.00 -8.08 -2.30
CA PHE A 209 11.96 -8.70 -1.46
C PHE A 209 12.16 -10.21 -1.30
N ALA A 210 12.62 -10.92 -2.34
CA ALA A 210 12.96 -12.34 -2.25
C ALA A 210 14.09 -12.57 -1.23
N ILE A 211 15.16 -11.77 -1.29
CA ILE A 211 16.27 -11.82 -0.33
C ILE A 211 15.77 -11.50 1.09
N LEU A 212 14.91 -10.50 1.26
CA LEU A 212 14.33 -10.15 2.56
C LEU A 212 13.55 -11.32 3.16
N LEU A 213 12.66 -11.94 2.38
CA LEU A 213 11.83 -13.06 2.84
C LEU A 213 12.69 -14.29 3.14
N LEU A 214 13.68 -14.60 2.29
CA LEU A 214 14.62 -15.68 2.52
C LEU A 214 15.49 -15.41 3.75
N GLY A 215 15.97 -14.17 3.91
CA GLY A 215 16.73 -13.71 5.05
C GLY A 215 15.95 -13.81 6.37
N HIS A 216 14.67 -13.48 6.33
CA HIS A 216 13.79 -13.66 7.48
C HIS A 216 13.59 -15.14 7.82
N TRP A 217 13.27 -15.96 6.83
CA TRP A 217 13.00 -17.39 7.03
C TRP A 217 14.26 -18.18 7.42
N ARG A 218 15.40 -17.93 6.77
CA ARG A 218 16.61 -18.77 6.94
C ARG A 218 17.55 -18.24 8.02
N PHE A 219 17.64 -16.91 8.18
CA PHE A 219 18.59 -16.25 9.06
C PHE A 219 17.94 -15.45 10.19
N GLY A 220 16.60 -15.45 10.28
CA GLY A 220 15.88 -14.74 11.32
C GLY A 220 16.00 -13.21 11.24
N TRP A 221 16.17 -12.63 10.05
CA TRP A 221 16.25 -11.17 9.90
C TRP A 221 15.02 -10.49 10.45
N ARG A 222 15.23 -9.52 11.35
CA ARG A 222 14.21 -8.79 12.09
C ARG A 222 14.61 -7.33 12.30
N GLY A 223 13.67 -6.55 12.86
CA GLY A 223 13.91 -5.17 13.27
C GLY A 223 14.47 -4.30 12.16
N ARG A 224 15.53 -3.55 12.46
CA ARG A 224 16.12 -2.57 11.52
C ARG A 224 16.63 -3.16 10.21
N THR A 225 17.13 -4.39 10.24
CA THR A 225 17.58 -5.05 9.01
C THR A 225 16.40 -5.28 8.07
N ALA A 226 15.32 -5.87 8.59
CA ALA A 226 14.10 -6.10 7.81
C ALA A 226 13.49 -4.79 7.29
N VAL A 227 13.43 -3.75 8.13
CA VAL A 227 12.95 -2.42 7.72
C VAL A 227 13.77 -1.83 6.58
N ARG A 228 15.10 -1.89 6.66
CA ARG A 228 15.98 -1.36 5.59
C ARG A 228 15.76 -2.05 4.26
N TRP A 229 15.68 -3.37 4.25
CA TRP A 229 15.43 -4.15 3.05
C TRP A 229 14.02 -3.90 2.48
N CYS A 230 13.01 -3.80 3.35
CA CYS A 230 11.64 -3.45 2.95
C CYS A 230 11.59 -2.07 2.27
N LEU A 231 12.21 -1.05 2.87
CA LEU A 231 12.27 0.30 2.32
C LEU A 231 13.05 0.34 1.00
N ALA A 232 14.18 -0.37 0.89
CA ALA A 232 14.97 -0.43 -0.33
C ALA A 232 14.19 -1.08 -1.48
N GLY A 233 13.56 -2.23 -1.23
CA GLY A 233 12.73 -2.91 -2.24
C GLY A 233 11.58 -2.05 -2.72
N PHE A 234 10.89 -1.40 -1.80
CA PHE A 234 9.76 -0.52 -2.13
C PHE A 234 10.21 0.75 -2.86
N ALA A 235 11.33 1.36 -2.48
CA ALA A 235 11.87 2.51 -3.19
C ALA A 235 12.18 2.19 -4.67
N MET A 236 12.77 1.02 -4.95
CA MET A 236 12.99 0.55 -6.31
C MET A 236 11.67 0.35 -7.06
N LEU A 237 10.65 -0.19 -6.41
CA LEU A 237 9.33 -0.41 -7.00
C LEU A 237 8.64 0.92 -7.33
N VAL A 238 8.71 1.91 -6.44
CA VAL A 238 8.18 3.26 -6.67
C VAL A 238 8.91 3.94 -7.83
N LEU A 239 10.23 3.87 -7.87
CA LEU A 239 11.03 4.42 -8.98
C LEU A 239 10.71 3.71 -10.31
N ALA A 240 10.48 2.41 -10.30
CA ALA A 240 10.11 1.66 -11.49
C ALA A 240 8.84 2.22 -12.13
N TYR A 241 7.78 2.39 -11.38
CA TYR A 241 6.48 2.81 -11.93
C TYR A 241 6.29 4.33 -11.91
N PHE A 242 6.36 4.96 -10.74
CA PHE A 242 6.09 6.39 -10.59
C PHE A 242 7.25 7.25 -11.12
N GLY A 243 8.50 6.80 -10.94
CA GLY A 243 9.66 7.49 -11.48
C GLY A 243 9.64 7.55 -13.00
N SER A 244 9.31 6.45 -13.67
CA SER A 244 9.20 6.42 -15.14
C SER A 244 8.05 7.31 -15.65
N LYS A 245 6.92 7.35 -14.94
CA LYS A 245 5.80 8.24 -15.29
C LYS A 245 6.15 9.72 -15.08
N LEU A 246 6.80 10.04 -13.96
CA LEU A 246 7.24 11.40 -13.67
C LEU A 246 8.17 11.95 -14.76
N VAL A 247 9.15 11.14 -15.18
CA VAL A 247 10.06 11.52 -16.28
C VAL A 247 9.28 11.69 -17.58
N LEU A 248 8.35 10.79 -17.88
CA LEU A 248 7.55 10.88 -19.10
C LEU A 248 6.66 12.13 -19.12
N GLU A 249 6.01 12.46 -18.00
CA GLU A 249 5.17 13.67 -17.89
C GLU A 249 5.99 14.96 -17.86
N ALA A 250 7.26 14.92 -17.40
CA ALA A 250 8.14 16.09 -17.38
C ALA A 250 8.81 16.38 -18.72
N VAL A 251 8.99 15.34 -19.57
CA VAL A 251 9.71 15.46 -20.86
C VAL A 251 8.74 15.68 -22.03
N LEU A 252 7.49 15.23 -21.93
CA LEU A 252 6.43 15.43 -22.93
C LEU A 252 5.61 16.68 -22.63
#